data_0a0ac663dc317e95a0813c77b1d99d38
#
_entry.id   0a0ac663dc317e95a0813c77b1d99d38
#
_cell.length_a   1.000
_cell.length_b   1.000
_cell.length_c   1.000
_cell.angle_alpha   90.00
_cell.angle_beta   90.00
_cell.angle_gamma   90.00
#
_symmetry.space_group_name_H-M   'P 1'
#
loop_
_entity.id
_entity.type
_entity.pdbx_description
1 polymer ?
#
loop_
_entity_poly.entity_id
_entity_poly.type
_entity_poly.pdbx_seq_one_letter_code
_entity_poly.pdbx_strand_id
1 'polypeptide(L)' 'MIEATIEGVLPRAMYRVRSSEGRLMRVGVDAASSGIIVKLIVGDRVVVRIAARDPGRGQIVRKL' A
#
# COMPACT_ATOMS: atom_id res chain seq x y z
N MET A 1 2.60 10.46 -4.94
CA MET A 1 1.96 9.14 -4.88
C MET A 1 2.57 8.23 -5.91
N ILE A 2 2.67 6.97 -5.61
CA ILE A 2 3.29 6.02 -6.51
C ILE A 2 2.39 4.79 -6.66
N GLU A 3 2.59 4.06 -7.77
CA GLU A 3 1.97 2.75 -7.94
C GLU A 3 2.85 1.68 -7.32
N ALA A 4 2.20 0.67 -6.75
CA ALA A 4 2.89 -0.47 -6.17
C ALA A 4 2.03 -1.72 -6.30
N THR A 5 2.67 -2.87 -6.14
CA THR A 5 1.99 -4.16 -6.18
C THR A 5 2.09 -4.82 -4.81
N ILE A 6 0.98 -5.36 -4.33
CA ILE A 6 0.97 -6.06 -3.05
C ILE A 6 1.70 -7.37 -3.20
N GLU A 7 2.71 -7.60 -2.34
CA GLU A 7 3.49 -8.82 -2.32
C GLU A 7 3.23 -9.68 -1.09
N GLY A 8 2.66 -9.10 -0.04
CA GLY A 8 2.36 -9.85 1.16
C GLY A 8 1.32 -9.15 2.02
N VAL A 9 0.57 -9.95 2.75
CA VAL A 9 -0.39 -9.46 3.73
C VAL A 9 0.25 -9.65 5.10
N LEU A 10 0.35 -8.57 5.87
CA LEU A 10 1.00 -8.55 7.16
C LEU A 10 -0.05 -8.43 8.26
N PRO A 11 0.32 -8.72 9.52
CA PRO A 11 -0.61 -8.53 10.63
C PRO A 11 -1.07 -7.07 10.75
N ARG A 12 -2.23 -6.88 11.38
CA ARG A 12 -2.78 -5.58 11.73
C ARG A 12 -3.15 -4.73 10.51
N ALA A 13 -3.70 -5.39 9.48
CA ALA A 13 -4.15 -4.73 8.28
C ALA A 13 -3.04 -3.94 7.57
N MET A 14 -1.82 -4.46 7.64
CA MET A 14 -0.67 -3.90 6.93
C MET A 14 -0.36 -4.75 5.71
N TYR A 15 0.32 -4.16 4.75
CA TYR A 15 0.68 -4.84 3.51
C TYR A 15 2.12 -4.55 3.14
N ARG A 16 2.78 -5.55 2.60
CA ARG A 16 4.10 -5.36 2.00
C ARG A 16 3.89 -5.16 0.51
N VAL A 17 4.36 -4.03 0.01
CA VAL A 17 4.19 -3.70 -1.41
C VAL A 17 5.54 -3.38 -2.03
N ARG A 18 5.62 -3.60 -3.33
CA ARG A 18 6.81 -3.25 -4.11
C ARG A 18 6.42 -2.19 -5.12
N SER A 19 7.14 -1.07 -5.12
CA SER A 19 6.90 -0.01 -6.08
C SER A 19 7.38 -0.41 -7.47
N SER A 20 6.96 0.35 -8.47
CA SER A 20 7.41 0.13 -9.85
C SER A 20 8.92 0.27 -9.99
N GLU A 21 9.57 0.95 -9.07
CA GLU A 21 11.03 1.11 -9.05
C GLU A 21 11.73 0.01 -8.26
N GLY A 22 10.99 -0.96 -7.74
CA GLY A 22 11.56 -2.09 -7.00
C GLY A 22 11.72 -1.88 -5.50
N ARG A 23 11.26 -0.75 -4.95
CA ARG A 23 11.38 -0.48 -3.52
C ARG A 23 10.31 -1.23 -2.73
N LEU A 24 10.72 -1.92 -1.69
CA LEU A 24 9.79 -2.56 -0.76
C LEU A 24 9.33 -1.55 0.29
N MET A 25 8.04 -1.57 0.58
CA MET A 25 7.46 -0.69 1.58
C MET A 25 6.42 -1.44 2.40
N ARG A 26 6.19 -0.96 3.62
CA ARG A 26 5.14 -1.45 4.50
C ARG A 26 4.06 -0.38 4.57
N VAL A 27 2.85 -0.72 4.17
CA VAL A 27 1.77 0.26 4.04
C VAL A 27 0.50 -0.23 4.72
N GLY A 28 -0.28 0.71 5.22
CA GLY A 28 -1.65 0.47 5.67
C GLY A 28 -2.63 1.09 4.70
N VAL A 29 -3.92 0.91 4.93
CA VAL A 29 -4.95 1.57 4.14
C VAL A 29 -5.25 2.92 4.77
N ASP A 30 -5.28 3.96 3.93
CA ASP A 30 -5.66 5.29 4.39
C ASP A 30 -7.09 5.27 4.97
N ALA A 31 -7.28 5.90 6.12
CA ALA A 31 -8.57 5.87 6.82
C ALA A 31 -9.70 6.42 5.95
N ALA A 32 -9.43 7.43 5.14
CA ALA A 32 -10.42 8.02 4.25
C ALA A 32 -10.83 7.07 3.13
N SER A 33 -9.98 6.11 2.80
CA SER A 33 -10.20 5.16 1.70
C SER A 33 -10.66 3.78 2.18
N SER A 34 -10.63 3.52 3.48
CA SER A 34 -10.88 2.17 4.01
C SER A 34 -12.30 1.68 3.73
N GLY A 35 -13.27 2.57 3.59
CA GLY A 35 -14.64 2.19 3.24
C GLY A 35 -14.83 1.84 1.77
N ILE A 36 -13.89 2.24 0.92
CA ILE A 36 -13.92 2.01 -0.52
C ILE A 36 -13.11 0.77 -0.89
N ILE A 37 -11.95 0.60 -0.22
CA ILE A 37 -11.07 -0.52 -0.47
C ILE A 37 -11.51 -1.70 0.38
N VAL A 38 -12.26 -2.63 -0.22
CA VAL A 38 -12.93 -3.70 0.52
C VAL A 38 -12.01 -4.89 0.77
N LYS A 39 -11.16 -5.22 -0.19
CA LYS A 39 -10.30 -6.39 -0.09
C LYS A 39 -9.06 -6.21 -0.94
N LEU A 40 -7.92 -6.54 -0.34
CA LEU A 40 -6.62 -6.49 -1.02
C LEU A 40 -5.95 -7.85 -0.89
N ILE A 41 -5.42 -8.34 -2.01
CA ILE A 41 -4.71 -9.62 -2.05
C ILE A 41 -3.37 -9.43 -2.75
N VAL A 42 -2.48 -10.40 -2.58
CA VAL A 42 -1.20 -10.42 -3.29
C VAL A 42 -1.44 -10.37 -4.79
N GLY A 43 -0.72 -9.49 -5.47
CA GLY A 43 -0.85 -9.26 -6.89
C GLY A 43 -1.70 -8.04 -7.24
N ASP A 44 -2.48 -7.52 -6.30
CA ASP A 44 -3.25 -6.30 -6.55
C ASP A 44 -2.32 -5.11 -6.71
N ARG A 45 -2.70 -4.22 -7.62
CA ARG A 45 -1.97 -2.97 -7.84
C ARG A 45 -2.71 -1.85 -7.12
N VAL A 46 -1.94 -1.01 -6.45
CA VAL A 46 -2.48 0.06 -5.61
C VAL A 46 -1.70 1.35 -5.82
N VAL A 47 -2.32 2.45 -5.44
CA VAL A 47 -1.64 3.75 -5.37
C VAL A 47 -1.35 4.03 -3.91
N VAL A 48 -0.10 4.38 -3.62
CA VAL A 48 0.39 4.58 -2.26
C VAL A 48 0.87 6.02 -2.09
N ARG A 49 0.50 6.62 -0.98
CA ARG A 49 1.07 7.89 -0.54
C ARG A 49 2.21 7.59 0.42
N ILE A 50 3.41 8.02 0.07
CA ILE A 50 4.61 7.74 0.86
C ILE A 50 4.63 8.69 2.06
N ALA A 51 5.00 8.15 3.24
CA ALA A 51 5.16 8.96 4.43
C ALA A 51 6.35 9.91 4.25
N ALA A 52 6.16 11.18 4.62
CA ALA A 52 7.17 12.21 4.37
C ALA A 52 8.48 11.95 5.12
N ARG A 53 8.41 11.36 6.31
CA ARG A 53 9.59 11.16 7.15
C ARG A 53 10.13 9.75 7.14
N ASP A 54 9.42 8.83 6.49
CA ASP A 54 9.84 7.45 6.43
C ASP A 54 9.46 6.88 5.07
N PRO A 55 10.34 6.96 4.07
CA PRO A 55 10.01 6.50 2.73
C PRO A 55 9.78 4.99 2.62
N GLY A 56 10.11 4.22 3.66
CA GLY A 56 9.78 2.81 3.72
C GLY A 56 8.35 2.52 4.15
N ARG A 57 7.57 3.57 4.46
CA ARG A 57 6.19 3.45 4.91
C ARG A 57 5.27 4.35 4.10
N GLY A 58 3.99 4.04 4.15
CA GLY A 58 2.99 4.84 3.47
C GLY A 58 1.60 4.31 3.70
N GLN A 59 0.67 4.84 2.94
CA GLN A 59 -0.73 4.43 3.03
C GLN A 59 -1.29 4.21 1.64
N ILE A 60 -2.10 3.16 1.50
CA ILE A 60 -2.80 2.87 0.26
C ILE A 60 -4.00 3.81 0.19
N VAL A 61 -4.06 4.58 -0.89
CA VAL A 61 -5.14 5.54 -1.09
C VAL A 61 -6.13 5.09 -2.16
N ARG A 62 -5.75 4.14 -2.99
CA ARG A 62 -6.63 3.64 -4.05
C ARG A 62 -6.17 2.28 -4.55
N LYS A 63 -7.12 1.42 -4.87
CA LYS A 63 -6.87 0.16 -5.57
C LYS A 63 -7.10 0.38 -7.07
N LEU A 64 -6.18 -0.10 -7.88
CA LEU A 64 -6.28 0.01 -9.34
C LEU A 64 -7.06 -1.16 -9.98
#